data_7626758061750cf3b33ffc315789bd30
#
_entry.id   7626758061750cf3b33ffc315789bd30
#
_cell.length_a   1.000
_cell.length_b   1.000
_cell.length_c   1.000
_cell.angle_alpha   90.00
_cell.angle_beta   90.00
_cell.angle_gamma   90.00
#
_symmetry.space_group_name_H-M   'P 1'
#
loop_
_entity.id
_entity.type
_entity.pdbx_description
1 polymer ?
#
loop_
_entity_poly.entity_id
_entity_poly.type
_entity_poly.pdbx_seq_one_letter_code
_entity_poly.pdbx_strand_id
1 'polypeptide(L)'
;CAVILCYLVAGSTAALTYRLVFELTQIWNTKLTRFRYFGLPIRRFHNFIVYFPSLITAFCFSIAERFFAALVAFKKLPKRCSLHLKILAIMGGALQIQLSGPVYYQGQKRRFIKVGGVREVRFVDMPKALFAVHKTQAVLLTLILLFCAIIYAVKLGKI
;
A
#
# COMPACT_ATOMS: atom_id res chain seq x y z
N CYS A 1 -1.47 3.10 -8.85
CA CYS A 1 -2.05 4.20 -8.03
C CYS A 1 -1.01 5.26 -7.65
N ALA A 2 0.14 4.89 -7.05
CA ALA A 2 1.13 5.88 -6.59
C ALA A 2 1.69 6.76 -7.71
N VAL A 3 1.97 6.19 -8.90
CA VAL A 3 2.44 6.94 -10.09
C VAL A 3 1.43 8.02 -10.50
N ILE A 4 0.14 7.68 -10.53
CA ILE A 4 -0.94 8.61 -10.91
C ILE A 4 -1.04 9.75 -9.90
N LEU A 5 -0.95 9.44 -8.60
CA LEU A 5 -0.97 10.47 -7.56
C LEU A 5 0.25 11.39 -7.64
N CYS A 6 1.45 10.85 -7.89
CA CYS A 6 2.65 11.66 -8.12
C CYS A 6 2.51 12.56 -9.35
N TYR A 7 1.93 12.05 -10.43
CA TYR A 7 1.66 12.83 -11.63
C TYR A 7 0.71 14.01 -11.37
N LEU A 8 -0.38 13.76 -10.63
CA LEU A 8 -1.37 14.80 -10.31
C LEU A 8 -0.80 15.91 -9.41
N VAL A 9 0.13 15.58 -8.49
CA VAL A 9 0.67 16.55 -7.53
C VAL A 9 1.83 17.36 -8.11
N ALA A 10 2.74 16.74 -8.83
CA ALA A 10 3.99 17.37 -9.24
C ALA A 10 4.36 17.11 -10.73
N GLY A 11 3.41 16.63 -11.52
CA GLY A 11 3.54 16.47 -12.96
C GLY A 11 4.35 15.24 -13.41
N SER A 12 4.72 15.24 -14.69
CA SER A 12 5.37 14.10 -15.36
C SER A 12 6.74 13.77 -14.79
N THR A 13 7.51 14.78 -14.38
CA THR A 13 8.84 14.61 -13.78
C THR A 13 8.79 13.83 -12.47
N ALA A 14 7.82 14.14 -11.61
CA ALA A 14 7.62 13.42 -10.35
C ALA A 14 7.17 11.96 -10.57
N ALA A 15 6.31 11.71 -11.54
CA ALA A 15 5.89 10.37 -11.90
C ALA A 15 7.05 9.50 -12.40
N LEU A 16 7.92 10.09 -13.24
CA LEU A 16 9.11 9.44 -13.79
C LEU A 16 10.13 9.18 -12.67
N THR A 17 10.41 10.16 -11.83
CA THR A 17 11.31 10.02 -10.67
C THR A 17 10.82 8.92 -9.72
N TYR A 18 9.53 8.89 -9.42
CA TYR A 18 8.94 7.83 -8.62
C TYR A 18 9.18 6.45 -9.24
N ARG A 19 8.95 6.31 -10.56
CA ARG A 19 9.15 5.04 -11.27
C ARG A 19 10.61 4.59 -11.23
N LEU A 20 11.56 5.50 -11.46
CA LEU A 20 13.00 5.20 -11.35
C LEU A 20 13.39 4.75 -9.94
N VAL A 21 12.95 5.48 -8.92
CA VAL A 21 13.21 5.10 -7.51
C VAL A 21 12.62 3.73 -7.18
N PHE A 22 11.43 3.42 -7.68
CA PHE A 22 10.81 2.11 -7.51
C PHE A 22 11.65 0.99 -8.13
N GLU A 23 12.10 1.13 -9.38
CA GLU A 23 12.96 0.15 -10.05
C GLU A 23 14.29 -0.04 -9.31
N LEU A 24 14.91 1.06 -8.87
CA LEU A 24 16.15 0.99 -8.07
C LEU A 24 15.96 0.22 -6.76
N THR A 25 14.80 0.35 -6.10
CA THR A 25 14.53 -0.44 -4.88
C THR A 25 14.34 -1.94 -5.15
N GLN A 26 13.93 -2.32 -6.37
CA GLN A 26 13.84 -3.72 -6.77
C GLN A 26 15.22 -4.30 -7.07
N ILE A 27 16.06 -3.56 -7.80
CA ILE A 27 17.43 -3.99 -8.16
C ILE A 27 18.30 -4.08 -6.91
N TRP A 28 18.29 -3.04 -6.06
CA TRP A 28 19.09 -3.00 -4.81
C TRP A 28 18.27 -3.50 -3.61
N ASN A 29 17.90 -4.76 -3.69
CA ASN A 29 17.10 -5.37 -2.63
C ASN A 29 17.90 -5.46 -1.33
N THR A 30 17.50 -4.70 -0.33
CA THR A 30 18.13 -4.66 1.01
C THR A 30 18.03 -5.98 1.80
N LYS A 31 17.30 -6.97 1.29
CA LYS A 31 17.22 -8.31 1.88
C LYS A 31 18.47 -9.15 1.55
N LEU A 32 19.16 -8.80 0.45
CA LEU A 32 20.43 -9.41 0.06
C LEU A 32 21.56 -8.71 0.80
N THR A 33 22.49 -9.47 1.39
CA THR A 33 23.62 -8.95 2.17
C THR A 33 24.51 -8.02 1.34
N ARG A 34 24.71 -8.33 0.07
CA ARG A 34 25.54 -7.56 -0.88
C ARG A 34 25.07 -6.12 -1.10
N PHE A 35 23.74 -5.86 -1.12
CA PHE A 35 23.17 -4.54 -1.42
C PHE A 35 22.61 -3.82 -0.20
N ARG A 36 22.87 -4.34 1.00
CA ARG A 36 22.29 -3.83 2.25
C ARG A 36 22.59 -2.35 2.48
N TYR A 37 23.83 -1.93 2.28
CA TYR A 37 24.25 -0.55 2.57
C TYR A 37 23.76 0.44 1.50
N PHE A 38 23.86 0.11 0.21
CA PHE A 38 23.40 0.95 -0.88
C PHE A 38 21.88 1.04 -0.98
N GLY A 39 21.18 -0.05 -0.72
CA GLY A 39 19.73 -0.10 -0.80
C GLY A 39 19.00 0.63 0.34
N LEU A 40 19.64 0.86 1.49
CA LEU A 40 19.00 1.48 2.66
C LEU A 40 18.53 2.92 2.40
N PRO A 41 19.36 3.86 1.88
CA PRO A 41 18.92 5.23 1.65
C PRO A 41 17.80 5.31 0.60
N ILE A 42 17.93 4.56 -0.50
CA ILE A 42 16.92 4.54 -1.57
C ILE A 42 15.60 3.96 -1.05
N ARG A 43 15.65 2.90 -0.26
CA ARG A 43 14.45 2.32 0.37
C ARG A 43 13.79 3.29 1.35
N ARG A 44 14.56 4.08 2.10
CA ARG A 44 14.00 5.12 3.00
C ARG A 44 13.30 6.19 2.20
N PHE A 45 13.93 6.68 1.13
CA PHE A 45 13.37 7.68 0.23
C PHE A 45 12.09 7.16 -0.45
N HIS A 46 12.13 5.95 -1.01
CA HIS A 46 10.97 5.30 -1.58
C HIS A 46 9.82 5.16 -0.55
N ASN A 47 10.11 4.68 0.65
CA ASN A 47 9.09 4.54 1.69
C ASN A 47 8.46 5.88 2.08
N PHE A 48 9.21 6.97 2.05
CA PHE A 48 8.68 8.31 2.30
C PHE A 48 7.70 8.73 1.21
N ILE A 49 8.06 8.56 -0.06
CA ILE A 49 7.18 8.93 -1.18
C ILE A 49 5.93 8.05 -1.21
N VAL A 50 6.07 6.75 -0.97
CA VAL A 50 4.95 5.79 -1.00
C VAL A 50 4.04 5.91 0.21
N TYR A 51 4.48 6.59 1.28
CA TYR A 51 3.71 6.68 2.52
C TYR A 51 2.28 7.21 2.30
N PHE A 52 2.14 8.36 1.64
CA PHE A 52 0.84 8.97 1.35
C PHE A 52 -0.03 8.12 0.41
N PRO A 53 0.44 7.72 -0.77
CA PRO A 53 -0.34 6.89 -1.68
C PRO A 53 -0.81 5.57 -1.06
N SER A 54 0.03 4.95 -0.23
CA SER A 54 -0.31 3.68 0.40
C SER A 54 -1.36 3.83 1.51
N LEU A 55 -1.36 4.93 2.24
CA LEU A 55 -2.43 5.23 3.21
C LEU A 55 -3.77 5.46 2.52
N ILE A 56 -3.77 6.23 1.42
CA ILE A 56 -4.99 6.46 0.62
C ILE A 56 -5.54 5.13 0.09
N THR A 57 -4.68 4.29 -0.48
CA THR A 57 -5.10 2.98 -1.00
C THR A 57 -5.63 2.07 0.10
N ALA A 58 -4.97 2.02 1.26
CA ALA A 58 -5.41 1.23 2.41
C ALA A 58 -6.77 1.74 2.97
N PHE A 59 -6.97 3.05 2.97
CA PHE A 59 -8.23 3.66 3.37
C PHE A 59 -9.36 3.32 2.39
N CYS A 60 -9.13 3.48 1.08
CA CYS A 60 -10.09 3.09 0.04
C CYS A 60 -10.43 1.60 0.11
N PHE A 61 -9.42 0.74 0.34
CA PHE A 61 -9.62 -0.69 0.51
C PHE A 61 -10.50 -1.01 1.72
N SER A 62 -10.27 -0.32 2.82
CA SER A 62 -11.02 -0.44 4.05
C SER A 62 -12.51 -0.08 3.85
N ILE A 63 -12.79 1.02 3.13
CA ILE A 63 -14.16 1.45 2.79
C ILE A 63 -14.83 0.45 1.84
N ALA A 64 -14.09 -0.03 0.84
CA ALA A 64 -14.63 -0.94 -0.17
C ALA A 64 -15.08 -2.27 0.41
N GLU A 65 -14.47 -2.73 1.51
CA GLU A 65 -14.76 -4.01 2.15
C GLU A 65 -15.42 -3.83 3.53
N ARG A 66 -14.65 -3.92 4.61
CA ARG A 66 -15.15 -3.87 5.99
C ARG A 66 -14.35 -2.86 6.83
N PHE A 67 -14.76 -1.62 6.80
CA PHE A 67 -14.11 -0.51 7.48
C PHE A 67 -13.86 -0.75 8.98
N PHE A 68 -14.89 -1.16 9.72
CA PHE A 68 -14.77 -1.38 11.16
C PHE A 68 -13.80 -2.53 11.51
N ALA A 69 -13.82 -3.61 10.73
CA ALA A 69 -12.91 -4.74 10.95
C ALA A 69 -11.45 -4.35 10.67
N ALA A 70 -11.21 -3.55 9.64
CA ALA A 70 -9.90 -2.98 9.34
C ALA A 70 -9.38 -2.07 10.46
N LEU A 71 -10.26 -1.20 11.01
CA LEU A 71 -9.90 -0.32 12.14
C LEU A 71 -9.55 -1.11 13.40
N VAL A 72 -10.32 -2.15 13.73
CA VAL A 72 -10.05 -3.00 14.89
C VAL A 72 -8.70 -3.71 14.71
N ALA A 73 -8.40 -4.24 13.51
CA ALA A 73 -7.13 -4.87 13.22
C ALA A 73 -5.96 -3.87 13.32
N PHE A 74 -6.16 -2.64 12.85
CA PHE A 74 -5.17 -1.56 12.96
C PHE A 74 -4.90 -1.16 14.42
N LYS A 75 -5.94 -1.04 15.26
CA LYS A 75 -5.78 -0.69 16.68
C LYS A 75 -5.05 -1.76 17.50
N LYS A 76 -5.13 -3.03 17.09
CA LYS A 76 -4.40 -4.14 17.75
C LYS A 76 -2.90 -4.16 17.47
N LEU A 77 -2.41 -3.32 16.56
CA LEU A 77 -0.99 -3.25 16.22
C LEU A 77 -0.17 -2.52 17.29
N PRO A 78 1.06 -2.99 17.59
CA PRO A 78 1.98 -2.24 18.42
C PRO A 78 2.35 -0.90 17.77
N LYS A 79 2.49 0.15 18.58
CA LYS A 79 2.74 1.54 18.10
C LYS A 79 3.98 1.67 17.20
N ARG A 80 5.02 0.83 17.40
CA ARG A 80 6.28 0.84 16.64
C ARG A 80 6.29 -0.17 15.48
N CYS A 81 5.25 -0.20 14.64
CA CYS A 81 5.21 -1.06 13.47
C CYS A 81 5.64 -0.35 12.19
N SER A 82 6.25 -1.12 11.27
CA SER A 82 6.55 -0.63 9.91
C SER A 82 5.27 -0.32 9.15
N LEU A 83 5.36 0.62 8.18
CA LEU A 83 4.24 0.98 7.31
C LEU A 83 3.62 -0.24 6.61
N HIS A 84 4.46 -1.15 6.11
CA HIS A 84 4.00 -2.38 5.43
C HIS A 84 3.15 -3.25 6.34
N LEU A 85 3.50 -3.40 7.62
CA LEU A 85 2.69 -4.15 8.58
C LEU A 85 1.36 -3.47 8.88
N LYS A 86 1.32 -2.14 8.91
CA LYS A 86 0.08 -1.38 9.08
C LYS A 86 -0.88 -1.61 7.92
N ILE A 87 -0.38 -1.53 6.69
CA ILE A 87 -1.19 -1.79 5.48
C ILE A 87 -1.68 -3.23 5.45
N LEU A 88 -0.80 -4.20 5.72
CA LEU A 88 -1.17 -5.62 5.80
C LEU A 88 -2.24 -5.88 6.87
N ALA A 89 -2.16 -5.20 8.01
CA ALA A 89 -3.17 -5.34 9.07
C ALA A 89 -4.53 -4.79 8.65
N ILE A 90 -4.56 -3.64 7.96
CA ILE A 90 -5.79 -3.06 7.41
C ILE A 90 -6.40 -4.01 6.38
N MET A 91 -5.61 -4.48 5.41
CA MET A 91 -6.08 -5.39 4.36
C MET A 91 -6.52 -6.75 4.93
N GLY A 92 -5.73 -7.34 5.82
CA GLY A 92 -6.06 -8.60 6.48
C GLY A 92 -7.29 -8.48 7.40
N GLY A 93 -7.43 -7.34 8.08
CA GLY A 93 -8.61 -7.03 8.88
C GLY A 93 -9.88 -6.89 8.05
N ALA A 94 -9.81 -6.17 6.93
CA ALA A 94 -10.93 -5.99 6.02
C ALA A 94 -11.41 -7.32 5.42
N LEU A 95 -10.49 -8.21 5.04
CA LEU A 95 -10.77 -9.54 4.51
C LEU A 95 -10.99 -10.60 5.61
N GLN A 96 -10.78 -10.25 6.88
CA GLN A 96 -10.84 -11.15 8.05
C GLN A 96 -9.92 -12.36 7.97
N ILE A 97 -8.79 -12.22 7.27
CA ILE A 97 -7.75 -13.24 7.13
C ILE A 97 -6.48 -12.83 7.86
N GLN A 98 -5.75 -13.83 8.38
CA GLN A 98 -4.48 -13.61 9.03
C GLN A 98 -3.39 -13.52 7.98
N LEU A 99 -2.69 -12.38 7.93
CA LEU A 99 -1.59 -12.12 7.02
C LEU A 99 -0.26 -12.00 7.78
N SER A 100 0.84 -12.17 7.05
CA SER A 100 2.18 -12.20 7.60
C SER A 100 2.45 -13.47 8.43
N GLY A 101 3.67 -13.69 8.81
CA GLY A 101 4.10 -14.87 9.54
C GLY A 101 5.59 -15.12 9.37
N PRO A 102 6.12 -16.22 9.88
CA PRO A 102 7.52 -16.56 9.75
C PRO A 102 7.86 -16.87 8.28
N VAL A 103 8.93 -16.26 7.78
CA VAL A 103 9.42 -16.44 6.40
C VAL A 103 10.89 -16.82 6.44
N TYR A 104 11.31 -17.70 5.54
CA TYR A 104 12.71 -18.07 5.37
C TYR A 104 13.35 -17.22 4.27
N TYR A 105 14.46 -16.53 4.59
CA TYR A 105 15.30 -15.82 3.63
C TYR A 105 16.73 -16.37 3.73
N GLN A 106 17.25 -16.90 2.63
CA GLN A 106 18.62 -17.44 2.57
C GLN A 106 18.92 -18.44 3.72
N GLY A 107 17.98 -19.34 4.02
CA GLY A 107 18.12 -20.31 5.11
C GLY A 107 17.88 -19.76 6.52
N GLN A 108 17.75 -18.45 6.70
CA GLN A 108 17.47 -17.83 7.99
C GLN A 108 15.98 -17.61 8.22
N LYS A 109 15.44 -18.13 9.30
CA LYS A 109 14.06 -17.93 9.71
C LYS A 109 13.87 -16.54 10.32
N ARG A 110 13.14 -15.66 9.62
CA ARG A 110 12.71 -14.38 10.18
C ARG A 110 11.28 -14.47 10.68
N ARG A 111 11.06 -14.16 11.94
CA ARG A 111 9.72 -14.14 12.55
C ARG A 111 9.10 -12.75 12.34
N PHE A 112 8.00 -12.70 11.60
CA PHE A 112 7.15 -11.52 11.51
C PHE A 112 5.88 -11.72 12.34
N ILE A 113 5.35 -10.63 12.87
CA ILE A 113 4.12 -10.65 13.66
C ILE A 113 2.96 -10.96 12.71
N LYS A 114 2.13 -11.95 13.07
CA LYS A 114 0.89 -12.22 12.36
C LYS A 114 -0.08 -11.06 12.58
N VAL A 115 -0.68 -10.53 11.52
CA VAL A 115 -1.55 -9.34 11.56
C VAL A 115 -2.82 -9.57 10.75
N GLY A 116 -3.88 -8.80 11.05
CA GLY A 116 -5.15 -8.87 10.34
C GLY A 116 -6.23 -9.60 11.12
N GLY A 117 -6.96 -10.48 10.45
CA GLY A 117 -8.04 -11.29 11.04
C GLY A 117 -7.55 -12.49 11.85
N VAL A 118 -8.49 -13.31 12.28
CA VAL A 118 -8.21 -14.51 13.10
C VAL A 118 -8.05 -15.76 12.24
N ARG A 119 -8.70 -15.81 11.07
CA ARG A 119 -8.76 -16.98 10.21
C ARG A 119 -7.52 -17.09 9.34
N GLU A 120 -6.96 -18.29 9.23
CA GLU A 120 -5.86 -18.57 8.30
C GLU A 120 -6.32 -18.47 6.85
N VAL A 121 -5.39 -18.10 5.97
CA VAL A 121 -5.63 -17.96 4.53
C VAL A 121 -5.90 -19.31 3.90
N ARG A 122 -6.94 -19.38 3.05
CA ARG A 122 -7.27 -20.56 2.23
C ARG A 122 -7.20 -20.19 0.74
N PHE A 123 -7.05 -21.19 -0.13
CA PHE A 123 -7.05 -20.95 -1.59
C PHE A 123 -8.29 -20.21 -2.09
N VAL A 124 -9.46 -20.47 -1.48
CA VAL A 124 -10.73 -19.81 -1.80
C VAL A 124 -10.69 -18.29 -1.52
N ASP A 125 -9.74 -17.82 -0.73
CA ASP A 125 -9.62 -16.39 -0.40
C ASP A 125 -8.85 -15.62 -1.48
N MET A 126 -8.09 -16.29 -2.35
CA MET A 126 -7.37 -15.65 -3.46
C MET A 126 -8.28 -14.87 -4.41
N PRO A 127 -9.34 -15.47 -5.00
CA PRO A 127 -10.24 -14.73 -5.89
C PRO A 127 -10.98 -13.61 -5.15
N LYS A 128 -11.33 -13.79 -3.89
CA LYS A 128 -11.94 -12.74 -3.06
C LYS A 128 -11.00 -11.55 -2.86
N ALA A 129 -9.72 -11.81 -2.57
CA ALA A 129 -8.71 -10.76 -2.43
C ALA A 129 -8.49 -10.02 -3.76
N LEU A 130 -8.45 -10.75 -4.88
CA LEU A 130 -8.32 -10.15 -6.22
C LEU A 130 -9.51 -9.24 -6.54
N PHE A 131 -10.72 -9.71 -6.28
CA PHE A 131 -11.94 -8.91 -6.47
C PHE A 131 -11.95 -7.65 -5.59
N ALA A 132 -11.53 -7.75 -4.32
CA ALA A 132 -11.40 -6.62 -3.41
C ALA A 132 -10.38 -5.59 -3.93
N VAL A 133 -9.27 -6.03 -4.53
CA VAL A 133 -8.29 -5.13 -5.16
C VAL A 133 -8.89 -4.41 -6.36
N HIS A 134 -9.60 -5.10 -7.27
CA HIS A 134 -10.24 -4.47 -8.42
C HIS A 134 -11.33 -3.46 -7.99
N LYS A 135 -12.13 -3.81 -7.00
CA LYS A 135 -13.14 -2.92 -6.41
C LYS A 135 -12.49 -1.66 -5.83
N THR A 136 -11.38 -1.80 -5.12
CA THR A 136 -10.61 -0.66 -4.58
C THR A 136 -10.03 0.22 -5.69
N GLN A 137 -9.54 -0.38 -6.77
CA GLN A 137 -9.06 0.37 -7.93
C GLN A 137 -10.18 1.17 -8.59
N ALA A 138 -11.37 0.58 -8.74
CA ALA A 138 -12.53 1.28 -9.27
C ALA A 138 -12.93 2.48 -8.39
N VAL A 139 -13.02 2.29 -7.07
CA VAL A 139 -13.30 3.37 -6.11
C VAL A 139 -12.26 4.49 -6.20
N LEU A 140 -10.99 4.15 -6.30
CA LEU A 140 -9.91 5.13 -6.37
C LEU A 140 -9.96 5.91 -7.69
N LEU A 141 -10.25 5.24 -8.82
CA LEU A 141 -10.42 5.89 -10.12
C LEU A 141 -11.63 6.85 -10.12
N THR A 142 -12.75 6.44 -9.56
CA THR A 142 -13.93 7.32 -9.44
C THR A 142 -13.65 8.55 -8.59
N LEU A 143 -12.92 8.41 -7.48
CA LEU A 143 -12.50 9.54 -6.66
C LEU A 143 -11.58 10.50 -7.42
N ILE A 144 -10.62 9.99 -8.19
CA ILE A 144 -9.72 10.81 -9.00
C ILE A 144 -10.51 11.57 -10.08
N LEU A 145 -11.43 10.89 -10.78
CA LEU A 145 -12.28 11.51 -11.80
C LEU A 145 -13.17 12.62 -11.22
N LEU A 146 -13.78 12.38 -10.06
CA LEU A 146 -14.57 13.39 -9.36
C LEU A 146 -13.71 14.60 -8.98
N PHE A 147 -12.52 14.37 -8.46
CA PHE A 147 -11.59 15.45 -8.10
C PHE A 147 -11.19 16.28 -9.32
N CYS A 148 -10.86 15.64 -10.45
CA CYS A 148 -10.55 16.32 -11.70
C CYS A 148 -11.76 17.10 -12.24
N ALA A 149 -12.97 16.54 -12.18
CA ALA A 149 -14.19 17.23 -12.59
C ALA A 149 -14.48 18.48 -11.75
N ILE A 150 -14.28 18.39 -10.44
CA ILE A 150 -14.45 19.55 -9.54
C ILE A 150 -13.44 20.65 -9.86
N ILE A 151 -12.16 20.31 -10.05
CA ILE A 151 -11.13 21.31 -10.44
C ILE A 151 -11.50 21.96 -11.77
N TYR A 152 -11.94 21.18 -12.74
CA TYR A 152 -12.34 21.70 -14.05
C TYR A 152 -13.55 22.63 -13.96
N ALA A 153 -14.58 22.27 -13.18
CA ALA A 153 -15.75 23.11 -12.93
C ALA A 153 -15.40 24.43 -12.23
N VAL A 154 -14.50 24.40 -11.24
CA VAL A 154 -14.03 25.60 -10.54
C VAL A 154 -13.23 26.51 -11.49
N LYS A 155 -12.48 25.93 -12.41
CA LYS A 155 -11.70 26.70 -13.39
C LYS A 155 -12.60 27.38 -14.42
N LEU A 156 -13.66 26.69 -14.87
CA LEU A 156 -14.68 27.24 -15.77
C LEU A 156 -15.53 28.35 -15.12
N GLY A 157 -15.87 28.21 -13.84
CA GLY A 157 -16.65 29.20 -13.11
C GLY A 157 -15.87 30.46 -12.71
N LYS A 158 -14.56 30.53 -13.01
CA LYS A 158 -13.71 31.71 -12.80
C LYS A 158 -13.42 32.50 -14.09
N ILE A 159 -13.97 32.08 -15.23
CA ILE A 159 -13.97 32.79 -16.51
C ILE A 159 -15.31 33.49 -16.69
#